data_43088765fe9549c69dce4cb6eafffb1c
#
_entry.id   43088765fe9549c69dce4cb6eafffb1c
#
_cell.length_a   1.000
_cell.length_b   1.000
_cell.length_c   1.000
_cell.angle_alpha   90.00
_cell.angle_beta   90.00
_cell.angle_gamma   90.00
#
_symmetry.space_group_name_H-M   'P 1'
#
loop_
_entity.id
_entity.type
_entity.pdbx_description
1 polymer ?
#
loop_
_entity_poly.entity_id
_entity_poly.type
_entity_poly.pdbx_seq_one_letter_code
_entity_poly.pdbx_strand_id
1 'polypeptide(L)'
;MVLRDEILVRHVDRVPPATGRNNGHRSRPPAGTAPSTMRAAIDALAERRAVALAPADAAADRRHRAQGKLDPRSRLERLLDAGSFTEIGLFAEHRAVGFGMEDSHPAGDGVITGWGTIDGRTVFVFAHDARVRGGALGAVYARKLHQLLDLADSCGAPVIGLNDGGGARIQEGIDALAGFGGLFARNVRASGVVPQLSVILGSCAGGAVYSPALTDFTFMVEGIGNMFITGPDVVREVTGEQVSREELGGARRHADTTGVAAFVAADEQSCFDEVRDLLSYLPSNNQELPPRQWSGDPADRRCEALCDIVPIDDRVPYDMRRVVAEIVDDGEYLEVHESWARNIICALARLDGNVVGIVGNQPAVLAGVLDIDASEKAARFVRMCDSFNIPLVTMVDVPGFLPGVEQEHAAIIRRGAKLLYAYCEATVPRIQIIVRKAFGGAYIVMDSKSIGADLSFAWPSNRTAVMGAEAAANIIFRKQIAAAADPVRRRQELVREYERDLMNPFVAAQRGHVDDIIDPADTRSVLIRSLALLAAKRAAGPVRKHGNIPL
;
A
#
# COMPACT_ATOMS: atom_id res chain seq x y z
N MET A 1 31.98 -10.08 26.58
CA MET A 1 31.90 -10.42 28.05
C MET A 1 30.69 -11.33 28.18
N VAL A 2 30.99 -12.54 28.61
CA VAL A 2 30.13 -13.73 28.56
C VAL A 2 29.03 -13.61 29.62
N LEU A 3 27.79 -13.92 29.28
CA LEU A 3 26.75 -14.36 30.21
C LEU A 3 26.23 -15.71 29.73
N ARG A 4 26.56 -16.72 30.50
CA ARG A 4 26.15 -18.13 30.38
C ARG A 4 24.83 -18.35 31.13
N ASP A 5 24.02 -19.20 30.48
CA ASP A 5 23.14 -20.24 31.00
C ASP A 5 22.64 -20.19 32.45
N GLU A 6 21.30 -20.22 32.55
CA GLU A 6 20.58 -21.12 33.45
C GLU A 6 19.06 -21.04 33.13
N ILE A 7 18.57 -21.98 32.30
CA ILE A 7 17.13 -22.27 32.17
C ILE A 7 16.82 -23.43 33.12
N LEU A 8 16.20 -23.10 34.22
CA LEU A 8 15.63 -24.05 35.17
C LEU A 8 14.37 -24.68 34.58
N VAL A 9 14.44 -25.97 34.29
CA VAL A 9 13.29 -26.84 34.05
C VAL A 9 12.51 -27.00 35.35
N ARG A 10 11.34 -26.36 35.45
CA ARG A 10 10.36 -26.65 36.53
C ARG A 10 9.35 -27.69 36.02
N HIS A 11 9.21 -28.73 36.83
CA HIS A 11 8.25 -29.81 36.73
C HIS A 11 6.82 -29.26 36.55
N VAL A 12 6.13 -29.79 35.52
CA VAL A 12 4.69 -29.58 35.34
C VAL A 12 3.96 -30.63 36.16
N ASP A 13 3.26 -30.19 37.20
CA ASP A 13 2.39 -31.02 38.02
C ASP A 13 1.19 -31.51 37.16
N ARG A 14 0.83 -32.76 37.38
CA ARG A 14 -0.25 -33.49 36.74
C ARG A 14 -1.61 -32.84 37.01
N VAL A 15 -2.28 -32.39 35.96
CA VAL A 15 -3.70 -32.01 35.98
C VAL A 15 -4.56 -33.29 36.00
N PRO A 16 -5.57 -33.40 36.88
CA PRO A 16 -6.46 -34.55 36.90
C PRO A 16 -7.40 -34.55 35.67
N PRO A 17 -7.90 -35.73 35.26
CA PRO A 17 -8.71 -35.87 34.07
C PRO A 17 -10.08 -35.17 34.25
N ALA A 18 -10.42 -34.28 33.30
CA ALA A 18 -11.70 -33.63 33.23
C ALA A 18 -12.80 -34.63 32.86
N THR A 19 -13.83 -34.70 33.69
CA THR A 19 -15.05 -35.49 33.49
C THR A 19 -15.78 -35.06 32.23
N GLY A 20 -16.21 -36.06 31.45
CA GLY A 20 -16.77 -35.96 30.12
C GLY A 20 -17.89 -34.94 29.94
N ARG A 21 -17.71 -34.05 28.97
CA ARG A 21 -18.81 -33.36 28.28
C ARG A 21 -19.01 -34.00 26.93
N ASN A 22 -20.20 -34.48 26.72
CA ASN A 22 -20.69 -35.09 25.51
C ASN A 22 -20.69 -34.05 24.35
N ASN A 23 -19.58 -33.92 23.66
CA ASN A 23 -19.50 -33.14 22.40
C ASN A 23 -19.92 -34.06 21.27
N GLY A 24 -21.00 -33.68 20.60
CA GLY A 24 -21.52 -34.41 19.44
C GLY A 24 -20.47 -34.59 18.37
N HIS A 25 -19.77 -35.71 18.42
CA HIS A 25 -18.87 -36.16 17.38
C HIS A 25 -19.64 -36.42 16.08
N ARG A 26 -19.45 -35.58 15.08
CA ARG A 26 -19.75 -35.99 13.70
C ARG A 26 -18.62 -36.93 13.26
N SER A 27 -18.82 -38.24 13.54
CA SER A 27 -17.96 -39.28 13.01
C SER A 27 -17.97 -39.24 11.47
N ARG A 28 -16.81 -39.47 10.87
CA ARG A 28 -16.65 -39.74 9.42
C ARG A 28 -17.73 -40.76 9.05
N PRO A 29 -18.59 -40.48 8.03
CA PRO A 29 -19.59 -41.46 7.62
C PRO A 29 -18.87 -42.78 7.31
N PRO A 30 -19.40 -43.93 7.74
CA PRO A 30 -18.80 -45.22 7.47
C PRO A 30 -18.56 -45.36 5.96
N ALA A 31 -17.48 -46.02 5.57
CA ALA A 31 -17.16 -46.30 4.17
C ALA A 31 -18.36 -47.04 3.56
N GLY A 32 -19.31 -46.26 3.03
CA GLY A 32 -20.48 -46.82 2.33
C GLY A 32 -20.00 -47.57 1.11
N THR A 33 -20.73 -48.59 0.72
CA THR A 33 -20.52 -49.32 -0.54
C THR A 33 -20.35 -48.33 -1.66
N ALA A 34 -19.31 -48.52 -2.53
CA ALA A 34 -19.06 -47.63 -3.64
C ALA A 34 -20.33 -47.42 -4.46
N PRO A 35 -20.65 -46.18 -4.89
CA PRO A 35 -21.88 -45.93 -5.62
C PRO A 35 -21.91 -46.79 -6.89
N SER A 36 -23.01 -47.50 -7.10
CA SER A 36 -23.16 -48.42 -8.22
C SER A 36 -23.55 -47.76 -9.55
N THR A 37 -23.93 -46.48 -9.49
CA THR A 37 -24.29 -45.68 -10.68
C THR A 37 -23.72 -44.26 -10.60
N MET A 38 -23.54 -43.61 -11.76
CA MET A 38 -23.10 -42.21 -11.82
C MET A 38 -24.06 -41.26 -11.06
N ARG A 39 -25.36 -41.52 -11.13
CA ARG A 39 -26.36 -40.72 -10.38
C ARG A 39 -26.17 -40.85 -8.87
N ALA A 40 -25.98 -42.04 -8.36
CA ALA A 40 -25.69 -42.24 -6.94
C ALA A 40 -24.35 -41.58 -6.53
N ALA A 41 -23.35 -41.55 -7.43
CA ALA A 41 -22.11 -40.82 -7.19
C ALA A 41 -22.30 -39.31 -7.16
N ILE A 42 -23.17 -38.74 -8.00
CA ILE A 42 -23.53 -37.33 -8.02
C ILE A 42 -24.28 -36.95 -6.72
N ASP A 43 -25.22 -37.78 -6.29
CA ASP A 43 -25.96 -37.55 -5.03
C ASP A 43 -25.00 -37.56 -3.83
N ALA A 44 -24.09 -38.52 -3.77
CA ALA A 44 -23.05 -38.58 -2.73
C ALA A 44 -22.09 -37.36 -2.77
N LEU A 45 -21.78 -36.86 -3.96
CA LEU A 45 -21.00 -35.61 -4.11
C LEU A 45 -21.76 -34.41 -3.56
N ALA A 46 -23.06 -34.29 -3.86
CA ALA A 46 -23.91 -33.21 -3.35
C ALA A 46 -23.97 -33.19 -1.81
N GLU A 47 -24.14 -34.36 -1.20
CA GLU A 47 -24.11 -34.51 0.27
C GLU A 47 -22.75 -34.09 0.86
N ARG A 48 -21.62 -34.57 0.27
CA ARG A 48 -20.29 -34.18 0.73
C ARG A 48 -20.03 -32.68 0.58
N ARG A 49 -20.48 -32.09 -0.51
CA ARG A 49 -20.39 -30.62 -0.70
C ARG A 49 -21.20 -29.86 0.36
N ALA A 50 -22.42 -30.28 0.64
CA ALA A 50 -23.25 -29.67 1.67
C ALA A 50 -22.57 -29.70 3.05
N VAL A 51 -21.91 -30.83 3.40
CA VAL A 51 -21.14 -30.95 4.63
C VAL A 51 -19.90 -30.04 4.62
N ALA A 52 -19.15 -29.99 3.51
CA ALA A 52 -17.94 -29.17 3.39
C ALA A 52 -18.24 -27.65 3.42
N LEU A 53 -19.41 -27.25 2.94
CA LEU A 53 -19.85 -25.85 2.93
C LEU A 53 -20.44 -25.39 4.27
N ALA A 54 -20.85 -26.32 5.13
CA ALA A 54 -21.39 -26.00 6.44
C ALA A 54 -20.27 -25.55 7.41
N PRO A 55 -20.57 -24.64 8.36
CA PRO A 55 -19.60 -24.27 9.39
C PRO A 55 -19.09 -25.50 10.15
N ALA A 56 -17.78 -25.66 10.27
CA ALA A 56 -17.17 -26.79 10.96
C ALA A 56 -17.49 -26.78 12.48
N ASP A 57 -17.63 -25.60 13.07
CA ASP A 57 -18.03 -25.37 14.47
C ASP A 57 -19.08 -24.28 14.56
N ALA A 58 -20.32 -24.66 14.92
CA ALA A 58 -21.44 -23.74 15.08
C ALA A 58 -21.26 -22.75 16.25
N ALA A 59 -20.50 -23.10 17.29
CA ALA A 59 -20.22 -22.20 18.40
C ALA A 59 -19.17 -21.14 17.97
N ALA A 60 -18.17 -21.52 17.21
CA ALA A 60 -17.22 -20.59 16.62
C ALA A 60 -17.90 -19.64 15.63
N ASP A 61 -18.83 -20.13 14.82
CA ASP A 61 -19.61 -19.30 13.90
C ASP A 61 -20.44 -18.24 14.65
N ARG A 62 -21.14 -18.65 15.72
CA ARG A 62 -21.88 -17.67 16.55
C ARG A 62 -20.97 -16.61 17.17
N ARG A 63 -19.79 -16.99 17.69
CA ARG A 63 -18.82 -16.04 18.25
C ARG A 63 -18.30 -15.07 17.18
N HIS A 64 -18.03 -15.56 15.99
CA HIS A 64 -17.57 -14.75 14.87
C HIS A 64 -18.61 -13.69 14.48
N ARG A 65 -19.86 -14.10 14.29
CA ARG A 65 -20.99 -13.20 13.99
C ARG A 65 -21.26 -12.19 15.10
N ALA A 66 -21.09 -12.58 16.37
CA ALA A 66 -21.26 -11.67 17.51
C ALA A 66 -20.22 -10.54 17.55
N GLN A 67 -19.11 -10.67 16.83
CA GLN A 67 -18.11 -9.62 16.62
C GLN A 67 -18.45 -8.68 15.45
N GLY A 68 -19.62 -8.83 14.83
CA GLY A 68 -20.03 -8.05 13.65
C GLY A 68 -19.35 -8.46 12.34
N LYS A 69 -18.62 -9.59 12.32
CA LYS A 69 -17.87 -10.07 11.16
C LYS A 69 -18.75 -10.89 10.23
N LEU A 70 -18.54 -10.71 8.92
CA LEU A 70 -19.07 -11.60 7.89
C LEU A 70 -18.32 -12.94 7.88
N ASP A 71 -19.01 -14.02 7.54
CA ASP A 71 -18.34 -15.28 7.29
C ASP A 71 -17.52 -15.23 5.97
N PRO A 72 -16.48 -16.08 5.81
CA PRO A 72 -15.57 -15.97 4.67
C PRO A 72 -16.22 -16.11 3.30
N ARG A 73 -17.32 -16.87 3.17
CA ARG A 73 -18.05 -17.02 1.89
C ARG A 73 -18.83 -15.76 1.56
N SER A 74 -19.54 -15.21 2.54
CA SER A 74 -20.23 -13.92 2.39
C SER A 74 -19.26 -12.79 2.04
N ARG A 75 -18.02 -12.80 2.56
CA ARG A 75 -16.97 -11.86 2.17
C ARG A 75 -16.65 -11.97 0.68
N LEU A 76 -16.44 -13.18 0.17
CA LEU A 76 -16.16 -13.43 -1.25
C LEU A 76 -17.34 -13.06 -2.15
N GLU A 77 -18.57 -13.37 -1.75
CA GLU A 77 -19.80 -13.02 -2.47
C GLU A 77 -20.00 -11.50 -2.60
N ARG A 78 -19.56 -10.72 -1.59
CA ARG A 78 -19.65 -9.25 -1.63
C ARG A 78 -18.53 -8.59 -2.40
N LEU A 79 -17.33 -9.19 -2.39
CA LEU A 79 -16.18 -8.66 -3.09
C LEU A 79 -16.25 -8.91 -4.60
N LEU A 80 -16.66 -10.11 -5.01
CA LEU A 80 -16.63 -10.57 -6.40
C LEU A 80 -17.95 -10.28 -7.13
N ASP A 81 -17.89 -10.30 -8.45
CA ASP A 81 -19.08 -10.23 -9.28
C ASP A 81 -19.98 -11.45 -9.01
N ALA A 82 -21.30 -11.21 -8.97
CA ALA A 82 -22.27 -12.22 -8.61
C ALA A 82 -22.14 -13.51 -9.44
N GLY A 83 -21.98 -14.66 -8.76
CA GLY A 83 -21.89 -15.97 -9.38
C GLY A 83 -20.58 -16.28 -10.08
N SER A 84 -19.57 -15.39 -10.03
CA SER A 84 -18.28 -15.60 -10.71
C SER A 84 -17.32 -16.51 -9.95
N PHE A 85 -17.52 -16.72 -8.65
CA PHE A 85 -16.55 -17.44 -7.81
C PHE A 85 -16.46 -18.93 -8.13
N THR A 86 -15.25 -19.41 -8.36
CA THR A 86 -14.91 -20.83 -8.51
C THR A 86 -13.89 -21.25 -7.45
N GLU A 87 -14.29 -22.15 -6.56
CA GLU A 87 -13.45 -22.59 -5.45
C GLU A 87 -12.46 -23.68 -5.86
N ILE A 88 -11.22 -23.59 -5.35
CA ILE A 88 -10.16 -24.59 -5.49
C ILE A 88 -9.91 -25.25 -4.13
N GLY A 89 -9.84 -26.58 -4.08
CA GLY A 89 -9.43 -27.32 -2.89
C GLY A 89 -10.47 -27.36 -1.77
N LEU A 90 -11.78 -27.30 -2.09
CA LEU A 90 -12.88 -27.40 -1.12
C LEU A 90 -12.74 -28.65 -0.22
N PHE A 91 -12.34 -29.79 -0.76
CA PHE A 91 -12.25 -31.05 -0.02
C PHE A 91 -10.85 -31.33 0.54
N ALA A 92 -9.92 -30.37 0.51
CA ALA A 92 -8.60 -30.55 1.10
C ALA A 92 -8.71 -30.56 2.63
N GLU A 93 -8.08 -31.55 3.28
CA GLU A 93 -8.09 -31.72 4.73
C GLU A 93 -6.66 -31.94 5.23
N HIS A 94 -6.34 -31.47 6.45
CA HIS A 94 -5.04 -31.76 7.07
C HIS A 94 -4.89 -33.24 7.41
N ARG A 95 -3.65 -33.67 7.56
CA ARG A 95 -3.28 -35.05 7.94
C ARG A 95 -2.48 -35.08 9.24
N ALA A 96 -2.47 -33.99 9.98
CA ALA A 96 -1.74 -33.89 11.24
C ALA A 96 -2.36 -34.84 12.27
N VAL A 97 -1.51 -35.42 13.10
CA VAL A 97 -1.85 -36.32 14.20
C VAL A 97 -1.23 -35.76 15.51
N GLY A 98 -1.82 -36.16 16.64
CA GLY A 98 -1.42 -35.61 17.94
C GLY A 98 -2.08 -34.29 18.27
N PHE A 99 -2.06 -33.91 19.54
CA PHE A 99 -2.66 -32.70 20.07
C PHE A 99 -4.14 -32.52 19.74
N GLY A 100 -4.89 -33.63 19.53
CA GLY A 100 -6.30 -33.64 19.14
C GLY A 100 -6.57 -33.22 17.69
N MET A 101 -5.57 -33.26 16.82
CA MET A 101 -5.74 -32.94 15.39
C MET A 101 -6.52 -34.04 14.66
N GLU A 102 -6.37 -35.29 15.08
CA GLU A 102 -7.05 -36.46 14.53
C GLU A 102 -8.57 -36.50 14.76
N ASP A 103 -9.06 -35.69 15.73
CA ASP A 103 -10.48 -35.70 16.09
C ASP A 103 -11.35 -34.88 15.11
N SER A 104 -10.76 -34.00 14.31
CA SER A 104 -11.51 -33.13 13.41
C SER A 104 -10.69 -32.75 12.16
N HIS A 105 -11.23 -33.07 10.99
CA HIS A 105 -10.65 -32.76 9.67
C HIS A 105 -11.59 -31.83 8.91
N PRO A 106 -11.61 -30.50 9.21
CA PRO A 106 -12.48 -29.57 8.52
C PRO A 106 -12.09 -29.45 7.03
N ALA A 107 -13.08 -29.57 6.15
CA ALA A 107 -12.88 -29.37 4.73
C ALA A 107 -12.36 -27.96 4.44
N GLY A 108 -11.43 -27.85 3.49
CA GLY A 108 -10.75 -26.59 3.17
C GLY A 108 -9.64 -26.19 4.13
N ASP A 109 -9.46 -26.87 5.27
CA ASP A 109 -8.42 -26.68 6.28
C ASP A 109 -8.29 -25.22 6.81
N GLY A 110 -9.40 -24.47 6.86
CA GLY A 110 -9.42 -23.11 7.42
C GLY A 110 -9.08 -22.00 6.43
N VAL A 111 -9.00 -22.29 5.13
CA VAL A 111 -8.88 -21.27 4.08
C VAL A 111 -9.72 -21.65 2.85
N ILE A 112 -10.46 -20.66 2.34
CA ILE A 112 -11.14 -20.75 1.05
C ILE A 112 -10.22 -20.14 0.00
N THR A 113 -9.99 -20.83 -1.11
CA THR A 113 -9.13 -20.37 -2.22
C THR A 113 -9.86 -20.54 -3.54
N GLY A 114 -9.68 -19.62 -4.48
CA GLY A 114 -10.32 -19.72 -5.79
C GLY A 114 -10.07 -18.49 -6.65
N TRP A 115 -10.83 -18.35 -7.70
CA TRP A 115 -10.84 -17.18 -8.57
C TRP A 115 -12.28 -16.75 -8.87
N GLY A 116 -12.43 -15.49 -9.25
CA GLY A 116 -13.67 -14.92 -9.74
C GLY A 116 -13.38 -13.70 -10.58
N THR A 117 -14.36 -12.83 -10.75
CA THR A 117 -14.17 -11.55 -11.44
C THR A 117 -14.53 -10.37 -10.55
N ILE A 118 -13.90 -9.23 -10.82
CA ILE A 118 -14.28 -7.90 -10.35
C ILE A 118 -14.38 -7.01 -11.58
N ASP A 119 -15.57 -6.49 -11.83
CA ASP A 119 -15.90 -5.71 -13.04
C ASP A 119 -15.48 -6.44 -14.33
N GLY A 120 -15.76 -7.75 -14.38
CA GLY A 120 -15.43 -8.64 -15.47
C GLY A 120 -13.96 -9.07 -15.59
N ARG A 121 -13.05 -8.53 -14.76
CA ARG A 121 -11.62 -8.87 -14.76
C ARG A 121 -11.33 -10.01 -13.79
N THR A 122 -10.56 -11.00 -14.24
CA THR A 122 -10.16 -12.14 -13.41
C THR A 122 -9.30 -11.70 -12.23
N VAL A 123 -9.64 -12.19 -11.04
CA VAL A 123 -8.85 -12.03 -9.81
C VAL A 123 -8.75 -13.38 -9.08
N PHE A 124 -7.61 -13.65 -8.48
CA PHE A 124 -7.44 -14.77 -7.56
C PHE A 124 -7.66 -14.30 -6.13
N VAL A 125 -8.41 -15.10 -5.37
CA VAL A 125 -8.82 -14.70 -4.02
C VAL A 125 -8.62 -15.82 -3.02
N PHE A 126 -8.23 -15.45 -1.81
CA PHE A 126 -8.33 -16.36 -0.66
C PHE A 126 -8.99 -15.65 0.52
N ALA A 127 -9.70 -16.43 1.33
CA ALA A 127 -10.32 -15.94 2.57
C ALA A 127 -9.99 -16.88 3.73
N HIS A 128 -9.41 -16.33 4.78
CA HIS A 128 -9.14 -17.07 6.02
C HIS A 128 -10.45 -17.36 6.75
N ASP A 129 -10.60 -18.56 7.27
CA ASP A 129 -11.72 -18.93 8.14
C ASP A 129 -11.28 -19.02 9.60
N ALA A 130 -11.40 -17.91 10.33
CA ALA A 130 -11.04 -17.83 11.73
C ALA A 130 -11.88 -18.78 12.63
N ARG A 131 -13.00 -19.33 12.12
CA ARG A 131 -13.83 -20.32 12.83
C ARG A 131 -13.15 -21.68 12.89
N VAL A 132 -12.19 -21.94 11.99
CA VAL A 132 -11.38 -23.16 11.96
C VAL A 132 -10.03 -22.88 12.62
N ARG A 133 -9.83 -23.37 13.83
CA ARG A 133 -8.57 -23.25 14.60
C ARG A 133 -8.00 -21.82 14.64
N GLY A 134 -8.88 -20.80 14.72
CA GLY A 134 -8.47 -19.40 14.74
C GLY A 134 -7.84 -18.89 13.43
N GLY A 135 -8.10 -19.55 12.29
CA GLY A 135 -7.48 -19.21 11.00
C GLY A 135 -5.98 -19.48 10.94
N ALA A 136 -5.46 -20.33 11.84
CA ALA A 136 -4.03 -20.63 11.89
C ALA A 136 -3.58 -21.50 10.69
N LEU A 137 -2.48 -21.09 10.07
CA LEU A 137 -1.91 -21.73 8.88
C LEU A 137 -1.21 -23.04 9.23
N GLY A 138 -1.69 -24.15 8.64
CA GLY A 138 -1.06 -25.45 8.65
C GLY A 138 -0.53 -25.86 7.26
N ALA A 139 0.00 -27.07 7.13
CA ALA A 139 0.65 -27.54 5.91
C ALA A 139 -0.30 -27.58 4.70
N VAL A 140 -1.54 -28.07 4.87
CA VAL A 140 -2.52 -28.16 3.77
C VAL A 140 -3.07 -26.79 3.43
N TYR A 141 -3.34 -25.97 4.42
CA TYR A 141 -3.70 -24.57 4.27
C TYR A 141 -2.64 -23.84 3.42
N ALA A 142 -1.36 -23.91 3.81
CA ALA A 142 -0.26 -23.30 3.08
C ALA A 142 -0.17 -23.80 1.62
N ARG A 143 -0.29 -25.11 1.39
CA ARG A 143 -0.28 -25.69 0.05
C ARG A 143 -1.37 -25.12 -0.85
N LYS A 144 -2.58 -24.87 -0.32
CA LYS A 144 -3.67 -24.23 -1.07
C LYS A 144 -3.31 -22.79 -1.47
N LEU A 145 -2.72 -22.01 -0.55
CA LEU A 145 -2.25 -20.66 -0.86
C LEU A 145 -1.12 -20.68 -1.89
N HIS A 146 -0.15 -21.59 -1.74
CA HIS A 146 0.95 -21.74 -2.70
C HIS A 146 0.43 -22.02 -4.11
N GLN A 147 -0.51 -22.97 -4.24
CA GLN A 147 -1.14 -23.29 -5.52
C GLN A 147 -1.90 -22.09 -6.11
N LEU A 148 -2.62 -21.35 -5.28
CA LEU A 148 -3.34 -20.14 -5.72
C LEU A 148 -2.40 -19.09 -6.28
N LEU A 149 -1.32 -18.77 -5.56
CA LEU A 149 -0.33 -17.77 -5.97
C LEU A 149 0.44 -18.21 -7.22
N ASP A 150 0.78 -19.51 -7.35
CA ASP A 150 1.42 -20.04 -8.55
C ASP A 150 0.49 -19.96 -9.79
N LEU A 151 -0.82 -20.14 -9.61
CA LEU A 151 -1.82 -19.96 -10.66
C LEU A 151 -1.98 -18.48 -11.03
N ALA A 152 -2.08 -17.59 -10.05
CA ALA A 152 -2.21 -16.14 -10.28
C ALA A 152 -1.00 -15.59 -11.07
N ASP A 153 0.21 -15.97 -10.67
CA ASP A 153 1.46 -15.64 -11.37
C ASP A 153 1.44 -16.15 -12.84
N SER A 154 1.04 -17.42 -13.03
CA SER A 154 0.97 -18.04 -14.36
C SER A 154 -0.12 -17.44 -15.27
N CYS A 155 -1.21 -16.97 -14.69
CA CYS A 155 -2.32 -16.33 -15.41
C CYS A 155 -2.15 -14.83 -15.58
N GLY A 156 -1.20 -14.21 -14.89
CA GLY A 156 -1.00 -12.76 -14.89
C GLY A 156 -2.21 -12.00 -14.36
N ALA A 157 -2.76 -12.41 -13.21
CA ALA A 157 -3.96 -11.82 -12.63
C ALA A 157 -3.77 -11.42 -11.16
N PRO A 158 -4.43 -10.34 -10.69
CA PRO A 158 -4.31 -9.85 -9.33
C PRO A 158 -4.67 -10.88 -8.26
N VAL A 159 -4.04 -10.75 -7.08
CA VAL A 159 -4.34 -11.57 -5.90
C VAL A 159 -4.90 -10.70 -4.78
N ILE A 160 -6.02 -11.13 -4.21
CA ILE A 160 -6.64 -10.46 -3.06
C ILE A 160 -6.74 -11.44 -1.90
N GLY A 161 -6.11 -11.12 -0.78
CA GLY A 161 -6.16 -11.90 0.44
C GLY A 161 -7.09 -11.29 1.47
N LEU A 162 -8.14 -12.02 1.89
CA LEU A 162 -9.03 -11.66 2.98
C LEU A 162 -8.51 -12.30 4.28
N ASN A 163 -7.75 -11.50 5.05
CA ASN A 163 -6.95 -11.98 6.16
C ASN A 163 -7.68 -11.90 7.51
N ASP A 164 -7.83 -13.04 8.19
CA ASP A 164 -8.39 -13.17 9.54
C ASP A 164 -7.78 -14.43 10.18
N GLY A 165 -6.48 -14.38 10.56
CA GLY A 165 -5.77 -15.59 10.96
C GLY A 165 -4.69 -15.39 12.02
N GLY A 166 -4.68 -16.29 12.98
CA GLY A 166 -3.84 -16.25 14.19
C GLY A 166 -2.38 -16.69 14.04
N GLY A 167 -1.82 -16.72 12.81
CA GLY A 167 -0.43 -17.10 12.61
C GLY A 167 -0.22 -18.59 12.32
N ALA A 168 0.92 -19.15 12.73
CA ALA A 168 1.25 -20.56 12.48
C ALA A 168 0.45 -21.50 13.39
N ARG A 169 -0.04 -22.61 12.81
CA ARG A 169 -0.71 -23.67 13.57
C ARG A 169 0.32 -24.43 14.41
N ILE A 170 0.33 -24.19 15.71
CA ILE A 170 1.35 -24.68 16.66
C ILE A 170 1.43 -26.21 16.62
N GLN A 171 0.30 -26.90 16.45
CA GLN A 171 0.20 -28.35 16.42
C GLN A 171 0.94 -29.00 15.23
N GLU A 172 1.20 -28.26 14.17
CA GLU A 172 1.94 -28.73 13.00
C GLU A 172 3.40 -28.26 12.98
N GLY A 173 3.85 -27.53 14.01
CA GLY A 173 5.26 -27.21 14.25
C GLY A 173 5.96 -26.59 13.03
N ILE A 174 7.07 -27.21 12.63
CA ILE A 174 7.94 -26.71 11.56
C ILE A 174 7.24 -26.67 10.18
N ASP A 175 6.26 -27.54 9.92
CA ASP A 175 5.53 -27.56 8.66
C ASP A 175 4.69 -26.30 8.45
N ALA A 176 4.12 -25.76 9.55
CA ALA A 176 3.43 -24.47 9.51
C ALA A 176 4.40 -23.31 9.23
N LEU A 177 5.60 -23.34 9.80
CA LEU A 177 6.63 -22.32 9.53
C LEU A 177 7.14 -22.40 8.09
N ALA A 178 7.39 -23.60 7.57
CA ALA A 178 7.75 -23.84 6.18
C ALA A 178 6.65 -23.36 5.21
N GLY A 179 5.39 -23.52 5.62
CA GLY A 179 4.23 -23.00 4.91
C GLY A 179 4.28 -21.48 4.73
N PHE A 180 4.56 -20.73 5.80
CA PHE A 180 4.77 -19.28 5.70
C PHE A 180 5.99 -18.91 4.85
N GLY A 181 7.11 -19.62 5.00
CA GLY A 181 8.30 -19.39 4.16
C GLY A 181 7.99 -19.50 2.68
N GLY A 182 7.23 -20.54 2.28
CA GLY A 182 6.78 -20.73 0.91
C GLY A 182 5.80 -19.66 0.42
N LEU A 183 4.95 -19.12 1.31
CA LEU A 183 4.06 -17.98 1.02
C LEU A 183 4.86 -16.70 0.77
N PHE A 184 5.80 -16.35 1.66
CA PHE A 184 6.65 -15.16 1.51
C PHE A 184 7.48 -15.18 0.22
N ALA A 185 8.06 -16.33 -0.12
CA ALA A 185 8.80 -16.50 -1.37
C ALA A 185 7.94 -16.21 -2.61
N ARG A 186 6.65 -16.59 -2.57
CA ARG A 186 5.70 -16.32 -3.66
C ARG A 186 5.25 -14.88 -3.70
N ASN A 187 4.99 -14.23 -2.54
CA ASN A 187 4.70 -12.80 -2.51
C ASN A 187 5.85 -12.00 -3.14
N VAL A 188 7.10 -12.32 -2.80
CA VAL A 188 8.28 -11.64 -3.36
C VAL A 188 8.41 -11.91 -4.87
N ARG A 189 8.17 -13.16 -5.33
CA ARG A 189 8.23 -13.50 -6.76
C ARG A 189 7.15 -12.75 -7.57
N ALA A 190 5.95 -12.61 -7.02
CA ALA A 190 4.84 -11.92 -7.67
C ALA A 190 4.91 -10.37 -7.56
N SER A 191 5.80 -9.85 -6.69
CA SER A 191 5.95 -8.40 -6.47
C SER A 191 6.38 -7.70 -7.77
N GLY A 192 5.61 -6.69 -8.18
CA GLY A 192 5.80 -5.98 -9.44
C GLY A 192 5.47 -6.81 -10.70
N VAL A 193 4.88 -8.00 -10.55
CA VAL A 193 4.40 -8.84 -11.66
C VAL A 193 2.88 -8.78 -11.74
N VAL A 194 2.19 -9.06 -10.64
CA VAL A 194 0.74 -8.93 -10.52
C VAL A 194 0.40 -8.12 -9.27
N PRO A 195 -0.65 -7.30 -9.28
CA PRO A 195 -1.10 -6.58 -8.09
C PRO A 195 -1.47 -7.54 -6.96
N GLN A 196 -0.97 -7.29 -5.76
CA GLN A 196 -1.25 -8.06 -4.56
C GLN A 196 -1.90 -7.16 -3.51
N LEU A 197 -3.12 -7.48 -3.09
CA LEU A 197 -3.90 -6.71 -2.13
C LEU A 197 -4.18 -7.55 -0.89
N SER A 198 -3.95 -7.00 0.28
CA SER A 198 -4.25 -7.62 1.56
C SER A 198 -5.34 -6.85 2.29
N VAL A 199 -6.43 -7.51 2.64
CA VAL A 199 -7.56 -6.94 3.38
C VAL A 199 -7.59 -7.58 4.77
N ILE A 200 -7.42 -6.78 5.82
CA ILE A 200 -7.34 -7.24 7.20
C ILE A 200 -8.70 -7.12 7.87
N LEU A 201 -9.36 -8.25 8.01
CA LEU A 201 -10.74 -8.40 8.51
C LEU A 201 -10.81 -9.08 9.88
N GLY A 202 -9.66 -9.15 10.53
CA GLY A 202 -9.53 -9.76 11.83
C GLY A 202 -8.12 -9.64 12.39
N SER A 203 -7.83 -10.44 13.40
CA SER A 203 -6.51 -10.43 14.02
C SER A 203 -5.49 -11.16 13.16
N CYS A 204 -4.43 -10.48 12.78
CA CYS A 204 -3.26 -11.05 12.13
C CYS A 204 -2.05 -10.92 13.05
N ALA A 205 -1.45 -12.05 13.44
CA ALA A 205 -0.34 -12.06 14.39
C ALA A 205 0.82 -12.95 13.92
N GLY A 206 2.04 -12.62 14.35
CA GLY A 206 3.24 -13.39 14.03
C GLY A 206 3.50 -13.49 12.54
N GLY A 207 3.68 -14.70 12.00
CA GLY A 207 3.92 -14.92 10.56
C GLY A 207 2.84 -14.36 9.64
N ALA A 208 1.60 -14.23 10.11
CA ALA A 208 0.47 -13.74 9.32
C ALA A 208 0.57 -12.25 8.95
N VAL A 209 1.45 -11.46 9.57
CA VAL A 209 1.60 -10.03 9.24
C VAL A 209 2.61 -9.78 8.13
N TYR A 210 3.55 -10.70 7.92
CA TYR A 210 4.61 -10.49 6.93
C TYR A 210 4.09 -10.60 5.48
N SER A 211 3.19 -11.56 5.21
CA SER A 211 2.59 -11.66 3.87
C SER A 211 1.87 -10.36 3.47
N PRO A 212 0.95 -9.77 4.28
CA PRO A 212 0.39 -8.44 4.00
C PRO A 212 1.43 -7.34 3.82
N ALA A 213 2.48 -7.31 4.64
CA ALA A 213 3.54 -6.30 4.53
C ALA A 213 4.37 -6.41 3.22
N LEU A 214 4.36 -7.57 2.57
CA LEU A 214 5.01 -7.81 1.28
C LEU A 214 4.11 -7.48 0.08
N THR A 215 2.79 -7.31 0.28
CA THR A 215 1.84 -6.98 -0.79
C THR A 215 1.89 -5.49 -1.15
N ASP A 216 1.29 -5.09 -2.26
CA ASP A 216 1.33 -3.72 -2.75
C ASP A 216 0.49 -2.78 -1.90
N PHE A 217 -0.69 -3.23 -1.47
CA PHE A 217 -1.61 -2.45 -0.65
C PHE A 217 -2.21 -3.27 0.48
N THR A 218 -2.28 -2.65 1.66
CA THR A 218 -2.95 -3.21 2.83
C THR A 218 -4.17 -2.35 3.20
N PHE A 219 -5.34 -2.97 3.21
CA PHE A 219 -6.60 -2.41 3.70
C PHE A 219 -6.88 -2.94 5.10
N MET A 220 -7.36 -2.09 5.98
CA MET A 220 -7.76 -2.50 7.33
C MET A 220 -9.17 -1.99 7.66
N VAL A 221 -9.98 -2.82 8.33
CA VAL A 221 -11.30 -2.42 8.79
C VAL A 221 -11.23 -2.02 10.27
N GLU A 222 -11.77 -0.86 10.62
CA GLU A 222 -11.78 -0.36 11.99
C GLU A 222 -12.48 -1.31 12.98
N GLY A 223 -11.95 -1.42 14.16
CA GLY A 223 -12.50 -2.20 15.26
C GLY A 223 -12.42 -3.72 15.13
N ILE A 224 -12.16 -4.26 13.93
CA ILE A 224 -12.00 -5.70 13.72
C ILE A 224 -10.62 -6.10 13.19
N GLY A 225 -10.00 -5.27 12.34
CA GLY A 225 -8.69 -5.52 11.77
C GLY A 225 -7.55 -5.08 12.68
N ASN A 226 -6.62 -5.98 13.01
CA ASN A 226 -5.41 -5.60 13.71
C ASN A 226 -4.21 -6.46 13.29
N MET A 227 -3.02 -5.87 13.29
CA MET A 227 -1.77 -6.50 12.89
C MET A 227 -0.70 -6.23 13.95
N PHE A 228 0.01 -7.27 14.40
CA PHE A 228 1.19 -7.13 15.27
C PHE A 228 2.06 -8.38 15.20
N ILE A 229 3.36 -8.23 15.37
CA ILE A 229 4.28 -9.39 15.39
C ILE A 229 4.01 -10.23 16.63
N THR A 230 3.89 -9.58 17.80
CA THR A 230 3.57 -10.21 19.08
C THR A 230 2.35 -9.52 19.69
N GLY A 231 1.38 -10.32 20.15
CA GLY A 231 0.15 -9.80 20.74
C GLY A 231 0.35 -9.16 22.12
N PRO A 232 -0.66 -8.40 22.62
CA PRO A 232 -0.59 -7.67 23.88
C PRO A 232 -0.20 -8.52 25.09
N ASP A 233 -0.63 -9.79 25.14
CA ASP A 233 -0.29 -10.69 26.26
C ASP A 233 1.19 -11.01 26.32
N VAL A 234 1.84 -11.24 25.17
CA VAL A 234 3.28 -11.47 25.10
C VAL A 234 4.06 -10.19 25.38
N VAL A 235 3.59 -9.05 24.90
CA VAL A 235 4.19 -7.73 25.22
C VAL A 235 4.20 -7.53 26.72
N ARG A 236 3.05 -7.74 27.38
CA ARG A 236 2.93 -7.62 28.84
C ARG A 236 3.86 -8.58 29.59
N GLU A 237 3.98 -9.81 29.13
CA GLU A 237 4.84 -10.82 29.77
C GLU A 237 6.32 -10.49 29.64
N VAL A 238 6.76 -9.99 28.49
CA VAL A 238 8.19 -9.76 28.18
C VAL A 238 8.66 -8.38 28.62
N THR A 239 7.86 -7.31 28.37
CA THR A 239 8.28 -5.92 28.63
C THR A 239 7.58 -5.30 29.84
N GLY A 240 6.49 -5.91 30.33
CA GLY A 240 5.64 -5.35 31.38
C GLY A 240 4.66 -4.28 30.90
N GLU A 241 4.67 -3.90 29.63
CA GLU A 241 3.79 -2.90 29.05
C GLU A 241 2.35 -3.42 28.94
N GLN A 242 1.39 -2.58 29.30
CA GLN A 242 -0.03 -2.87 29.15
C GLN A 242 -0.59 -2.07 27.98
N VAL A 243 -1.05 -2.75 26.94
CA VAL A 243 -1.56 -2.15 25.72
C VAL A 243 -2.72 -2.98 25.20
N SER A 244 -3.76 -2.35 24.69
CA SER A 244 -4.86 -3.01 23.99
C SER A 244 -4.45 -3.45 22.57
N ARG A 245 -5.23 -4.33 21.94
CA ARG A 245 -4.99 -4.74 20.55
C ARG A 245 -5.08 -3.55 19.60
N GLU A 246 -6.05 -2.67 19.84
CA GLU A 246 -6.28 -1.48 19.00
C GLU A 246 -5.12 -0.47 19.13
N GLU A 247 -4.64 -0.24 20.34
CA GLU A 247 -3.49 0.66 20.59
C GLU A 247 -2.18 0.10 20.03
N LEU A 248 -1.99 -1.23 20.09
CA LEU A 248 -0.77 -1.89 19.60
C LEU A 248 -0.69 -1.93 18.09
N GLY A 249 -1.78 -2.31 17.42
CA GLY A 249 -1.77 -2.54 15.99
C GLY A 249 -3.15 -2.52 15.35
N GLY A 250 -4.05 -1.66 15.80
CA GLY A 250 -5.34 -1.41 15.15
C GLY A 250 -5.21 -0.63 13.86
N ALA A 251 -6.31 -0.55 13.11
CA ALA A 251 -6.36 0.05 11.79
C ALA A 251 -5.83 1.49 11.77
N ARG A 252 -6.32 2.34 12.68
CA ARG A 252 -5.87 3.74 12.78
C ARG A 252 -4.42 3.88 13.20
N ARG A 253 -3.91 3.00 14.08
CA ARG A 253 -2.48 3.01 14.42
C ARG A 253 -1.59 2.76 13.20
N HIS A 254 -2.00 1.82 12.35
CA HIS A 254 -1.25 1.51 11.14
C HIS A 254 -1.43 2.55 10.03
N ALA A 255 -2.57 3.23 9.96
CA ALA A 255 -2.80 4.29 9.00
C ALA A 255 -2.10 5.61 9.37
N ASP A 256 -2.16 6.00 10.67
CA ASP A 256 -1.71 7.34 11.07
C ASP A 256 -0.23 7.41 11.45
N THR A 257 0.34 6.26 11.93
CA THR A 257 1.66 6.27 12.55
C THR A 257 2.68 5.41 11.82
N THR A 258 2.32 4.20 11.39
CA THR A 258 3.31 3.26 10.85
C THR A 258 3.35 3.18 9.34
N GLY A 259 2.32 3.70 8.65
CA GLY A 259 2.20 3.62 7.20
C GLY A 259 2.03 2.19 6.65
N VAL A 260 1.64 1.22 7.49
CA VAL A 260 1.37 -0.16 7.04
C VAL A 260 0.03 -0.24 6.33
N ALA A 261 -1.02 0.40 6.86
CA ALA A 261 -2.33 0.44 6.22
C ALA A 261 -2.36 1.57 5.19
N ALA A 262 -2.56 1.19 3.93
CA ALA A 262 -2.77 2.15 2.84
C ALA A 262 -4.17 2.76 2.87
N PHE A 263 -5.16 1.97 3.29
CA PHE A 263 -6.57 2.34 3.37
C PHE A 263 -7.20 1.82 4.66
N VAL A 264 -8.13 2.59 5.22
CA VAL A 264 -8.90 2.21 6.42
C VAL A 264 -10.36 2.47 6.19
N ALA A 265 -11.15 1.40 6.20
CA ALA A 265 -12.58 1.43 6.02
C ALA A 265 -13.34 1.30 7.35
N ALA A 266 -14.52 1.89 7.44
CA ALA A 266 -15.37 1.83 8.61
C ALA A 266 -15.98 0.44 8.83
N ASP A 267 -16.23 -0.31 7.76
CA ASP A 267 -16.82 -1.64 7.79
C ASP A 267 -16.33 -2.50 6.61
N GLU A 268 -16.71 -3.80 6.61
CA GLU A 268 -16.25 -4.74 5.57
C GLU A 268 -16.81 -4.40 4.18
N GLN A 269 -18.03 -3.83 4.07
CA GLN A 269 -18.60 -3.49 2.77
C GLN A 269 -17.87 -2.31 2.12
N SER A 270 -17.72 -1.22 2.86
CA SER A 270 -16.95 -0.05 2.40
C SER A 270 -15.54 -0.46 1.98
N CYS A 271 -14.92 -1.37 2.74
CA CYS A 271 -13.60 -1.88 2.40
C CYS A 271 -13.57 -2.64 1.06
N PHE A 272 -14.60 -3.45 0.77
CA PHE A 272 -14.69 -4.16 -0.51
C PHE A 272 -14.95 -3.19 -1.68
N ASP A 273 -15.73 -2.14 -1.45
CA ASP A 273 -15.97 -1.10 -2.44
C ASP A 273 -14.66 -0.34 -2.76
N GLU A 274 -13.86 0.01 -1.74
CA GLU A 274 -12.54 0.62 -1.90
C GLU A 274 -11.53 -0.31 -2.62
N VAL A 275 -11.56 -1.62 -2.36
CA VAL A 275 -10.74 -2.61 -3.08
C VAL A 275 -11.10 -2.65 -4.56
N ARG A 276 -12.40 -2.62 -4.90
CA ARG A 276 -12.88 -2.57 -6.29
C ARG A 276 -12.46 -1.27 -6.95
N ASP A 277 -12.59 -0.14 -6.25
CA ASP A 277 -12.16 1.16 -6.77
C ASP A 277 -10.66 1.18 -7.06
N LEU A 278 -9.80 0.76 -6.13
CA LEU A 278 -8.36 0.67 -6.36
C LEU A 278 -8.02 -0.21 -7.59
N LEU A 279 -8.68 -1.37 -7.75
CA LEU A 279 -8.46 -2.24 -8.90
C LEU A 279 -8.83 -1.57 -10.23
N SER A 280 -9.74 -0.59 -10.23
CA SER A 280 -10.09 0.16 -11.43
C SER A 280 -8.93 1.02 -11.97
N TYR A 281 -7.93 1.32 -11.12
CA TYR A 281 -6.71 2.05 -11.48
C TYR A 281 -5.53 1.14 -11.83
N LEU A 282 -5.57 -0.15 -11.47
CA LEU A 282 -4.45 -1.06 -11.67
C LEU A 282 -4.63 -1.96 -12.89
N PRO A 283 -3.57 -2.29 -13.65
CA PRO A 283 -3.64 -3.31 -14.68
C PRO A 283 -3.79 -4.71 -14.06
N SER A 284 -4.03 -5.72 -14.88
CA SER A 284 -4.04 -7.10 -14.38
C SER A 284 -2.64 -7.60 -14.03
N ASN A 285 -1.63 -7.12 -14.75
CA ASN A 285 -0.23 -7.48 -14.55
C ASN A 285 0.70 -6.40 -15.15
N ASN A 286 2.00 -6.55 -14.97
CA ASN A 286 3.02 -5.61 -15.42
C ASN A 286 3.25 -5.54 -16.94
N GLN A 287 2.56 -6.36 -17.74
CA GLN A 287 2.65 -6.33 -19.19
C GLN A 287 1.48 -5.58 -19.83
N GLU A 288 0.46 -5.28 -19.04
CA GLU A 288 -0.72 -4.54 -19.47
C GLU A 288 -0.63 -3.07 -19.03
N LEU A 289 -1.40 -2.22 -19.72
CA LEU A 289 -1.63 -0.85 -19.27
C LEU A 289 -2.82 -0.82 -18.31
N PRO A 290 -2.88 0.15 -17.40
CA PRO A 290 -4.05 0.38 -16.56
C PRO A 290 -5.34 0.53 -17.39
N PRO A 291 -6.50 0.12 -16.86
CA PRO A 291 -7.76 0.25 -17.57
C PRO A 291 -8.09 1.72 -17.87
N ARG A 292 -8.38 2.04 -19.13
CA ARG A 292 -8.87 3.37 -19.50
C ARG A 292 -10.35 3.47 -19.18
N GLN A 293 -10.74 4.51 -18.46
CA GLN A 293 -12.14 4.81 -18.17
C GLN A 293 -12.47 6.20 -18.72
N TRP A 294 -13.31 6.23 -19.74
CA TRP A 294 -13.72 7.49 -20.34
C TRP A 294 -14.61 8.28 -19.38
N SER A 295 -14.27 9.55 -19.19
CA SER A 295 -15.12 10.53 -18.50
C SER A 295 -15.69 11.52 -19.53
N GLY A 296 -16.72 12.26 -19.15
CA GLY A 296 -17.26 13.33 -19.98
C GLY A 296 -16.48 14.65 -19.87
N ASP A 297 -15.42 14.69 -19.04
CA ASP A 297 -14.64 15.91 -18.76
C ASP A 297 -13.71 16.25 -19.95
N PRO A 298 -13.87 17.43 -20.61
CA PRO A 298 -13.11 17.76 -21.79
C PRO A 298 -11.60 17.80 -21.55
N ALA A 299 -10.82 17.23 -22.47
CA ALA A 299 -9.36 17.21 -22.37
C ALA A 299 -8.75 18.64 -22.44
N ASP A 300 -9.42 19.57 -23.06
CA ASP A 300 -9.01 20.97 -23.23
C ASP A 300 -9.68 21.93 -22.22
N ARG A 301 -10.38 21.40 -21.22
CA ARG A 301 -10.96 22.19 -20.13
C ARG A 301 -9.88 23.03 -19.45
N ARG A 302 -10.09 24.34 -19.39
CA ARG A 302 -9.22 25.24 -18.66
C ARG A 302 -9.53 25.23 -17.17
N CYS A 303 -8.49 25.12 -16.37
CA CYS A 303 -8.56 25.04 -14.91
C CYS A 303 -8.39 26.44 -14.30
N GLU A 304 -9.32 27.37 -14.57
CA GLU A 304 -9.20 28.78 -14.17
C GLU A 304 -9.07 28.96 -12.65
N ALA A 305 -9.69 28.09 -11.85
CA ALA A 305 -9.63 28.15 -10.40
C ALA A 305 -8.20 27.98 -9.83
N LEU A 306 -7.27 27.40 -10.58
CA LEU A 306 -5.88 27.25 -10.15
C LEU A 306 -5.19 28.59 -9.85
N CYS A 307 -5.58 29.64 -10.56
CA CYS A 307 -5.05 30.99 -10.34
C CYS A 307 -5.42 31.56 -8.95
N ASP A 308 -6.55 31.12 -8.39
CA ASP A 308 -7.03 31.56 -7.09
C ASP A 308 -6.68 30.58 -5.95
N ILE A 309 -6.47 29.31 -6.28
CA ILE A 309 -6.13 28.25 -5.30
C ILE A 309 -4.72 28.45 -4.75
N VAL A 310 -3.76 28.81 -5.62
CA VAL A 310 -2.36 28.93 -5.24
C VAL A 310 -1.95 30.39 -5.05
N PRO A 311 -1.71 30.84 -3.79
CA PRO A 311 -1.33 32.22 -3.51
C PRO A 311 0.11 32.51 -4.00
N ILE A 312 0.31 33.73 -4.53
CA ILE A 312 1.63 34.21 -4.96
C ILE A 312 2.61 34.34 -3.79
N ASP A 313 2.11 34.77 -2.58
CA ASP A 313 2.93 34.80 -1.39
C ASP A 313 3.24 33.36 -0.94
N ASP A 314 4.50 32.98 -1.01
CA ASP A 314 4.97 31.62 -0.71
C ASP A 314 4.91 31.24 0.77
N ARG A 315 4.60 32.19 1.66
CA ARG A 315 4.36 31.98 3.09
C ARG A 315 2.91 31.58 3.38
N VAL A 316 1.99 31.87 2.48
CA VAL A 316 0.57 31.51 2.63
C VAL A 316 0.38 30.05 2.23
N PRO A 317 -0.08 29.18 3.16
CA PRO A 317 -0.35 27.78 2.83
C PRO A 317 -1.62 27.64 1.97
N TYR A 318 -1.69 26.56 1.21
CA TYR A 318 -2.88 26.12 0.49
C TYR A 318 -2.92 24.60 0.47
N ASP A 319 -4.07 24.02 0.16
CA ASP A 319 -4.24 22.58 0.03
C ASP A 319 -3.99 22.13 -1.41
N MET A 320 -2.92 21.34 -1.63
CA MET A 320 -2.57 20.80 -2.94
C MET A 320 -3.63 19.83 -3.48
N ARG A 321 -4.45 19.22 -2.62
CA ARG A 321 -5.58 18.39 -3.03
C ARG A 321 -6.56 19.14 -3.92
N ARG A 322 -6.76 20.44 -3.66
CA ARG A 322 -7.62 21.29 -4.51
C ARG A 322 -7.02 21.50 -5.90
N VAL A 323 -5.69 21.59 -5.98
CA VAL A 323 -4.99 21.67 -7.27
C VAL A 323 -5.13 20.36 -8.03
N VAL A 324 -4.95 19.22 -7.36
CA VAL A 324 -5.14 17.89 -7.96
C VAL A 324 -6.56 17.72 -8.47
N ALA A 325 -7.58 17.99 -7.64
CA ALA A 325 -8.99 17.87 -8.02
C ALA A 325 -9.35 18.75 -9.24
N GLU A 326 -8.79 19.96 -9.34
CA GLU A 326 -9.06 20.85 -10.47
C GLU A 326 -8.47 20.31 -11.79
N ILE A 327 -7.38 19.56 -11.75
CA ILE A 327 -6.66 19.08 -12.94
C ILE A 327 -7.23 17.75 -13.47
N VAL A 328 -7.62 16.83 -12.58
CA VAL A 328 -7.99 15.46 -12.93
C VAL A 328 -9.42 15.36 -13.47
N ASP A 329 -9.75 14.23 -14.09
CA ASP A 329 -11.07 13.96 -14.64
C ASP A 329 -12.12 13.98 -13.52
N ASP A 330 -13.19 14.77 -13.73
CA ASP A 330 -14.32 14.94 -12.80
C ASP A 330 -13.94 15.34 -11.36
N GLY A 331 -12.69 15.70 -11.13
CA GLY A 331 -12.14 16.01 -9.81
C GLY A 331 -11.89 14.78 -8.91
N GLU A 332 -11.98 13.57 -9.49
CA GLU A 332 -11.91 12.31 -8.76
C GLU A 332 -10.48 11.73 -8.72
N TYR A 333 -10.04 11.34 -7.54
CA TYR A 333 -8.76 10.67 -7.31
C TYR A 333 -8.82 9.79 -6.05
N LEU A 334 -7.96 8.78 -5.98
CA LEU A 334 -7.81 7.88 -4.84
C LEU A 334 -6.46 8.17 -4.15
N GLU A 335 -6.50 8.82 -2.98
CA GLU A 335 -5.28 9.11 -2.20
C GLU A 335 -4.84 7.88 -1.41
N VAL A 336 -3.58 7.47 -1.58
CA VAL A 336 -2.96 6.34 -0.90
C VAL A 336 -2.25 6.82 0.36
N HIS A 337 -2.46 6.19 1.51
CA HIS A 337 -1.92 6.59 2.81
C HIS A 337 -2.30 8.03 3.19
N GLU A 338 -3.56 8.41 3.02
CA GLU A 338 -4.02 9.79 3.27
C GLU A 338 -3.67 10.31 4.67
N SER A 339 -3.76 9.48 5.68
CA SER A 339 -3.52 9.84 7.08
C SER A 339 -2.06 9.83 7.49
N TRP A 340 -1.17 9.16 6.73
CA TRP A 340 0.26 9.07 7.02
C TRP A 340 1.07 10.01 6.14
N ALA A 341 2.14 10.60 6.72
CA ALA A 341 3.02 11.52 5.99
C ALA A 341 2.22 12.55 5.18
N ARG A 342 1.35 13.29 5.85
CA ARG A 342 0.36 14.19 5.25
C ARG A 342 0.98 15.41 4.54
N ASN A 343 2.27 15.65 4.71
CA ASN A 343 3.07 16.66 4.01
C ASN A 343 3.39 16.29 2.55
N ILE A 344 3.05 15.05 2.12
CA ILE A 344 3.10 14.60 0.73
C ILE A 344 1.83 13.85 0.36
N ILE A 345 1.31 14.11 -0.84
CA ILE A 345 0.16 13.45 -1.44
C ILE A 345 0.68 12.39 -2.42
N CYS A 346 0.15 11.19 -2.34
CA CYS A 346 0.32 10.14 -3.33
C CYS A 346 -1.07 9.66 -3.75
N ALA A 347 -1.45 9.85 -5.01
CA ALA A 347 -2.80 9.56 -5.46
C ALA A 347 -2.83 8.92 -6.84
N LEU A 348 -3.78 8.03 -7.07
CA LEU A 348 -4.16 7.53 -8.38
C LEU A 348 -5.30 8.37 -8.91
N ALA A 349 -5.22 8.82 -10.15
CA ALA A 349 -6.24 9.65 -10.78
C ALA A 349 -6.33 9.33 -12.29
N ARG A 350 -7.22 10.02 -13.00
CA ARG A 350 -7.32 9.91 -14.45
C ARG A 350 -7.17 11.27 -15.13
N LEU A 351 -6.53 11.24 -16.30
CA LEU A 351 -6.42 12.38 -17.22
C LEU A 351 -6.82 11.89 -18.63
N ASP A 352 -7.91 12.41 -19.16
CA ASP A 352 -8.54 11.93 -20.41
C ASP A 352 -8.75 10.41 -20.39
N GLY A 353 -9.25 9.91 -19.24
CA GLY A 353 -9.52 8.49 -19.00
C GLY A 353 -8.29 7.62 -18.71
N ASN A 354 -7.08 8.11 -18.91
CA ASN A 354 -5.85 7.36 -18.67
C ASN A 354 -5.40 7.50 -17.20
N VAL A 355 -5.05 6.40 -16.56
CA VAL A 355 -4.59 6.40 -15.17
C VAL A 355 -3.22 7.07 -15.07
N VAL A 356 -3.04 7.89 -14.03
CA VAL A 356 -1.79 8.53 -13.64
C VAL A 356 -1.57 8.42 -12.15
N GLY A 357 -0.31 8.30 -11.72
CA GLY A 357 0.10 8.46 -10.34
C GLY A 357 0.53 9.91 -10.06
N ILE A 358 -0.08 10.54 -9.09
CA ILE A 358 0.23 11.91 -8.69
C ILE A 358 1.04 11.89 -7.40
N VAL A 359 2.18 12.58 -7.39
CA VAL A 359 2.99 12.83 -6.20
C VAL A 359 3.08 14.35 -6.01
N GLY A 360 2.56 14.88 -4.91
CA GLY A 360 2.54 16.32 -4.68
C GLY A 360 2.95 16.71 -3.27
N ASN A 361 3.76 17.77 -3.12
CA ASN A 361 3.98 18.35 -1.81
C ASN A 361 2.69 18.99 -1.28
N GLN A 362 2.43 18.89 0.03
CA GLN A 362 1.25 19.48 0.67
C GLN A 362 1.63 20.68 1.53
N PRO A 363 1.57 21.92 0.99
CA PRO A 363 1.99 23.12 1.72
C PRO A 363 1.19 23.43 2.98
N ALA A 364 -0.04 22.90 3.09
CA ALA A 364 -0.87 23.05 4.29
C ALA A 364 -0.33 22.25 5.48
N VAL A 365 0.57 21.28 5.25
CA VAL A 365 1.15 20.43 6.30
C VAL A 365 2.68 20.57 6.25
N LEU A 366 3.28 21.03 7.34
CA LEU A 366 4.73 21.25 7.45
C LEU A 366 5.32 22.03 6.25
N ALA A 367 4.55 22.95 5.67
CA ALA A 367 4.92 23.74 4.47
C ALA A 367 5.35 22.89 3.25
N GLY A 368 4.99 21.62 3.19
CA GLY A 368 5.36 20.70 2.09
C GLY A 368 6.82 20.20 2.13
N VAL A 369 7.52 20.32 3.26
CA VAL A 369 8.89 19.78 3.40
C VAL A 369 8.91 18.26 3.19
N LEU A 370 10.03 17.73 2.75
CA LEU A 370 10.29 16.28 2.76
C LEU A 370 10.89 15.88 4.11
N ASP A 371 10.26 14.95 4.79
CA ASP A 371 10.80 14.23 5.95
C ASP A 371 10.99 12.75 5.62
N ILE A 372 11.33 11.97 6.62
CA ILE A 372 11.55 10.53 6.49
C ILE A 372 10.31 9.83 5.96
N ASP A 373 9.15 10.07 6.57
CA ASP A 373 7.92 9.36 6.24
C ASP A 373 7.38 9.77 4.85
N ALA A 374 7.46 11.04 4.48
CA ALA A 374 7.13 11.52 3.14
C ALA A 374 8.01 10.87 2.06
N SER A 375 9.30 10.73 2.35
CA SER A 375 10.25 10.08 1.44
C SER A 375 9.95 8.58 1.26
N GLU A 376 9.61 7.87 2.34
CA GLU A 376 9.24 6.46 2.31
C GLU A 376 7.91 6.23 1.55
N LYS A 377 6.88 7.02 1.88
CA LYS A 377 5.56 6.98 1.23
C LYS A 377 5.68 7.18 -0.27
N ALA A 378 6.33 8.26 -0.69
CA ALA A 378 6.46 8.59 -2.10
C ALA A 378 7.35 7.59 -2.85
N ALA A 379 8.46 7.12 -2.25
CA ALA A 379 9.34 6.13 -2.88
C ALA A 379 8.60 4.82 -3.20
N ARG A 380 7.80 4.31 -2.25
CA ARG A 380 7.01 3.09 -2.46
C ARG A 380 5.95 3.30 -3.53
N PHE A 381 5.26 4.45 -3.51
CA PHE A 381 4.23 4.79 -4.49
C PHE A 381 4.81 4.92 -5.91
N VAL A 382 5.93 5.62 -6.09
CA VAL A 382 6.63 5.75 -7.38
C VAL A 382 7.03 4.39 -7.94
N ARG A 383 7.59 3.50 -7.10
CA ARG A 383 7.97 2.15 -7.53
C ARG A 383 6.77 1.30 -7.92
N MET A 384 5.66 1.41 -7.19
CA MET A 384 4.40 0.72 -7.52
C MET A 384 3.87 1.21 -8.88
N CYS A 385 3.83 2.52 -9.10
CA CYS A 385 3.42 3.10 -10.38
C CYS A 385 4.31 2.59 -11.54
N ASP A 386 5.62 2.58 -11.35
CA ASP A 386 6.57 2.08 -12.37
C ASP A 386 6.36 0.59 -12.66
N SER A 387 6.16 -0.23 -11.62
CA SER A 387 5.90 -1.67 -11.77
C SER A 387 4.63 -1.98 -12.57
N PHE A 388 3.63 -1.12 -12.50
CA PHE A 388 2.32 -1.34 -13.12
C PHE A 388 2.01 -0.38 -14.27
N ASN A 389 3.04 0.15 -14.93
CA ASN A 389 2.94 0.98 -16.13
C ASN A 389 2.08 2.25 -15.95
N ILE A 390 2.05 2.81 -14.75
CA ILE A 390 1.30 4.03 -14.41
C ILE A 390 2.21 5.24 -14.58
N PRO A 391 1.94 6.16 -15.53
CA PRO A 391 2.70 7.40 -15.67
C PRO A 391 2.65 8.27 -14.42
N LEU A 392 3.73 9.00 -14.16
CA LEU A 392 3.87 9.84 -12.97
C LEU A 392 3.74 11.33 -13.31
N VAL A 393 2.94 12.04 -12.51
CA VAL A 393 2.84 13.50 -12.50
C VAL A 393 3.29 14.00 -11.12
N THR A 394 4.35 14.79 -11.10
CA THR A 394 4.93 15.31 -9.85
C THR A 394 4.64 16.80 -9.70
N MET A 395 3.88 17.18 -8.66
CA MET A 395 3.48 18.56 -8.35
C MET A 395 4.40 19.12 -7.26
N VAL A 396 5.25 20.08 -7.61
CA VAL A 396 6.33 20.56 -6.73
C VAL A 396 6.00 21.88 -6.06
N ASP A 397 5.95 21.90 -4.74
CA ASP A 397 6.01 23.09 -3.88
C ASP A 397 6.78 22.73 -2.59
N VAL A 398 8.11 22.64 -2.68
CA VAL A 398 8.98 22.11 -1.63
C VAL A 398 10.04 23.11 -1.19
N PRO A 399 10.07 23.50 0.11
CA PRO A 399 11.09 24.40 0.65
C PRO A 399 12.40 23.70 1.01
N GLY A 400 12.43 22.37 1.08
CA GLY A 400 13.61 21.60 1.46
C GLY A 400 13.27 20.28 2.15
N PHE A 401 14.29 19.58 2.63
CA PHE A 401 14.15 18.52 3.62
C PHE A 401 13.94 19.11 5.01
N LEU A 402 13.19 18.41 5.88
CA LEU A 402 12.96 18.83 7.26
C LEU A 402 14.29 18.81 8.04
N PRO A 403 14.79 19.96 8.52
CA PRO A 403 16.00 20.00 9.32
C PRO A 403 15.72 19.55 10.76
N GLY A 404 16.71 18.98 11.42
CA GLY A 404 16.63 18.67 12.85
C GLY A 404 17.42 17.44 13.23
N VAL A 405 17.87 17.39 14.49
CA VAL A 405 18.66 16.30 15.04
C VAL A 405 17.89 14.99 14.98
N GLU A 406 16.61 15.00 15.25
CA GLU A 406 15.74 13.82 15.18
C GLU A 406 15.73 13.21 13.77
N GLN A 407 15.54 14.01 12.74
CA GLN A 407 15.56 13.57 11.33
C GLN A 407 16.94 13.01 10.95
N GLU A 408 18.02 13.69 11.33
CA GLU A 408 19.37 13.21 11.05
C GLU A 408 19.67 11.87 11.74
N HIS A 409 19.35 11.75 13.04
CA HIS A 409 19.56 10.53 13.80
C HIS A 409 18.64 9.39 13.37
N ALA A 410 17.44 9.67 12.89
CA ALA A 410 16.53 8.70 12.29
C ALA A 410 16.86 8.38 10.83
N ALA A 411 18.03 8.81 10.34
CA ALA A 411 18.61 8.47 9.04
C ALA A 411 17.88 9.08 7.83
N ILE A 412 17.51 10.36 7.87
CA ILE A 412 16.90 11.08 6.74
C ILE A 412 17.73 10.93 5.45
N ILE A 413 19.07 10.92 5.52
CA ILE A 413 19.95 10.75 4.36
C ILE A 413 19.66 9.42 3.64
N ARG A 414 19.63 8.30 4.38
CA ARG A 414 19.38 6.97 3.81
C ARG A 414 17.92 6.82 3.35
N ARG A 415 16.98 7.29 4.15
CA ARG A 415 15.55 7.16 3.85
C ARG A 415 15.12 8.11 2.74
N GLY A 416 15.61 9.35 2.73
CA GLY A 416 15.38 10.31 1.64
C GLY A 416 15.99 9.84 0.31
N ALA A 417 17.13 9.12 0.35
CA ALA A 417 17.73 8.54 -0.84
C ALA A 417 16.85 7.48 -1.52
N LYS A 418 15.88 6.87 -0.82
CA LYS A 418 14.92 5.94 -1.44
C LYS A 418 14.06 6.62 -2.50
N LEU A 419 13.57 7.84 -2.20
CA LEU A 419 12.74 8.59 -3.14
C LEU A 419 13.53 8.99 -4.38
N LEU A 420 14.76 9.50 -4.18
CA LEU A 420 15.67 9.81 -5.29
C LEU A 420 15.93 8.56 -6.16
N TYR A 421 16.21 7.43 -5.51
CA TYR A 421 16.44 6.17 -6.20
C TYR A 421 15.20 5.73 -7.01
N ALA A 422 14.01 5.80 -6.40
CA ALA A 422 12.76 5.39 -7.05
C ALA A 422 12.50 6.19 -8.34
N TYR A 423 12.65 7.49 -8.30
CA TYR A 423 12.51 8.32 -9.50
C TYR A 423 13.60 8.04 -10.56
N CYS A 424 14.88 7.93 -10.15
CA CYS A 424 15.96 7.64 -11.09
C CYS A 424 15.82 6.26 -11.76
N GLU A 425 15.19 5.28 -11.10
CA GLU A 425 14.98 3.94 -11.62
C GLU A 425 13.71 3.83 -12.48
N ALA A 426 12.73 4.69 -12.26
CA ALA A 426 11.42 4.63 -12.92
C ALA A 426 11.53 4.80 -14.45
N THR A 427 10.84 3.91 -15.16
CA THR A 427 10.85 3.78 -16.63
C THR A 427 9.60 4.34 -17.30
N VAL A 428 8.51 4.51 -16.56
CA VAL A 428 7.25 5.09 -17.02
C VAL A 428 7.41 6.56 -17.42
N PRO A 429 6.48 7.15 -18.22
CA PRO A 429 6.44 8.59 -18.44
C PRO A 429 6.43 9.38 -17.12
N ARG A 430 7.27 10.41 -17.03
CA ARG A 430 7.42 11.24 -15.84
C ARG A 430 7.34 12.72 -16.22
N ILE A 431 6.36 13.43 -15.65
CA ILE A 431 6.11 14.85 -15.94
C ILE A 431 6.13 15.62 -14.62
N GLN A 432 6.98 16.64 -14.54
CA GLN A 432 7.08 17.53 -13.39
C GLN A 432 6.34 18.84 -13.67
N ILE A 433 5.53 19.30 -12.70
CA ILE A 433 4.95 20.64 -12.67
C ILE A 433 5.48 21.37 -11.43
N ILE A 434 6.24 22.43 -11.62
CA ILE A 434 6.74 23.25 -10.51
C ILE A 434 5.73 24.36 -10.24
N VAL A 435 4.95 24.16 -9.18
CA VAL A 435 3.83 25.06 -8.82
C VAL A 435 4.35 26.35 -8.18
N ARG A 436 5.23 26.25 -7.17
CA ARG A 436 5.71 27.42 -6.45
C ARG A 436 7.15 27.28 -5.98
N LYS A 437 7.43 26.79 -4.76
CA LYS A 437 8.81 26.60 -4.23
C LYS A 437 9.47 25.36 -4.78
N ALA A 438 10.75 25.47 -5.12
CA ALA A 438 11.57 24.37 -5.57
C ALA A 438 13.01 24.57 -5.06
N PHE A 439 13.27 24.24 -3.77
CA PHE A 439 14.53 24.61 -3.13
C PHE A 439 15.42 23.41 -2.80
N GLY A 440 16.71 23.58 -3.06
CA GLY A 440 17.78 22.69 -2.65
C GLY A 440 17.69 21.28 -3.20
N GLY A 441 18.22 20.33 -2.43
CA GLY A 441 18.20 18.91 -2.81
C GLY A 441 16.80 18.32 -2.92
N ALA A 442 15.84 18.84 -2.17
CA ALA A 442 14.46 18.38 -2.20
C ALA A 442 13.79 18.63 -3.56
N TYR A 443 14.07 19.77 -4.20
CA TYR A 443 13.64 20.01 -5.59
C TYR A 443 14.17 18.95 -6.54
N ILE A 444 15.47 18.58 -6.40
CA ILE A 444 16.06 17.54 -7.25
C ILE A 444 15.33 16.22 -7.08
N VAL A 445 15.08 15.82 -5.82
CA VAL A 445 14.42 14.56 -5.45
C VAL A 445 12.98 14.50 -5.91
N MET A 446 12.29 15.63 -6.01
CA MET A 446 10.91 15.72 -6.52
C MET A 446 10.87 15.69 -8.05
N ASP A 447 11.47 14.66 -8.64
CA ASP A 447 11.42 14.34 -10.07
C ASP A 447 11.92 15.47 -10.99
N SER A 448 13.03 16.12 -10.65
CA SER A 448 13.57 17.16 -11.51
C SER A 448 14.06 16.61 -12.85
N LYS A 449 14.11 17.47 -13.87
CA LYS A 449 14.65 17.13 -15.19
C LYS A 449 16.07 16.58 -15.11
N SER A 450 16.87 17.03 -14.15
CA SER A 450 18.24 16.59 -13.94
C SER A 450 18.39 15.13 -13.49
N ILE A 451 17.33 14.53 -12.92
CA ILE A 451 17.28 13.10 -12.58
C ILE A 451 16.46 12.28 -13.55
N GLY A 452 16.05 12.87 -14.67
CA GLY A 452 15.47 12.18 -15.81
C GLY A 452 13.97 12.30 -15.96
N ALA A 453 13.29 13.31 -15.37
CA ALA A 453 11.93 13.64 -15.79
C ALA A 453 11.90 13.89 -17.31
N ASP A 454 10.91 13.34 -18.01
CA ASP A 454 10.80 13.47 -19.46
C ASP A 454 10.46 14.90 -19.85
N LEU A 455 9.50 15.51 -19.13
CA LEU A 455 9.08 16.90 -19.30
C LEU A 455 8.97 17.59 -17.95
N SER A 456 9.35 18.86 -17.91
CA SER A 456 9.25 19.71 -16.72
C SER A 456 8.66 21.07 -17.09
N PHE A 457 7.57 21.44 -16.44
CA PHE A 457 6.91 22.74 -16.64
C PHE A 457 6.88 23.53 -15.34
N ALA A 458 6.89 24.84 -15.44
CA ALA A 458 6.78 25.71 -14.28
C ALA A 458 5.61 26.69 -14.42
N TRP A 459 4.98 27.03 -13.29
CA TRP A 459 4.05 28.14 -13.25
C TRP A 459 4.81 29.47 -13.09
N PRO A 460 4.21 30.62 -13.45
CA PRO A 460 4.84 31.94 -13.27
C PRO A 460 5.17 32.28 -11.82
N SER A 461 4.48 31.66 -10.85
CA SER A 461 4.73 31.75 -9.41
C SER A 461 5.96 31.01 -8.92
N ASN A 462 6.61 30.23 -9.78
CA ASN A 462 7.74 29.37 -9.40
C ASN A 462 8.95 30.18 -8.92
N ARG A 463 9.58 29.64 -7.86
CA ARG A 463 10.86 30.08 -7.31
C ARG A 463 11.78 28.88 -7.17
N THR A 464 12.79 28.79 -8.04
CA THR A 464 13.78 27.70 -7.98
C THR A 464 15.13 28.25 -7.52
N ALA A 465 15.71 27.67 -6.46
CA ALA A 465 17.01 28.07 -5.94
C ALA A 465 17.69 26.96 -5.11
N VAL A 466 18.97 27.16 -4.82
CA VAL A 466 19.72 26.28 -3.90
C VAL A 466 19.15 26.38 -2.48
N MET A 467 18.67 27.55 -2.06
CA MET A 467 18.02 27.82 -0.76
C MET A 467 17.17 29.08 -0.84
N GLY A 468 16.31 29.31 0.15
CA GLY A 468 15.51 30.53 0.24
C GLY A 468 16.37 31.80 0.24
N ALA A 469 15.84 32.88 -0.36
CA ALA A 469 16.57 34.14 -0.61
C ALA A 469 17.19 34.77 0.64
N GLU A 470 16.49 34.70 1.77
CA GLU A 470 17.01 35.27 3.04
C GLU A 470 18.26 34.53 3.53
N ALA A 471 18.27 33.19 3.46
CA ALA A 471 19.42 32.39 3.85
C ALA A 471 20.59 32.61 2.87
N ALA A 472 20.31 32.63 1.57
CA ALA A 472 21.30 32.90 0.54
C ALA A 472 21.95 34.28 0.70
N ALA A 473 21.16 35.32 0.92
CA ALA A 473 21.65 36.69 1.12
C ALA A 473 22.55 36.81 2.36
N ASN A 474 22.20 36.16 3.46
CA ASN A 474 23.03 36.13 4.67
C ASN A 474 24.39 35.45 4.47
N ILE A 475 24.49 34.48 3.56
CA ILE A 475 25.76 33.80 3.24
C ILE A 475 26.56 34.60 2.23
N ILE A 476 25.97 34.94 1.09
CA ILE A 476 26.66 35.52 -0.06
C ILE A 476 27.07 36.98 0.25
N PHE A 477 26.16 37.75 0.86
CA PHE A 477 26.32 39.18 1.07
C PHE A 477 26.67 39.58 2.51
N ARG A 478 27.08 38.61 3.35
CA ARG A 478 27.38 38.81 4.78
C ARG A 478 28.25 40.05 5.05
N LYS A 479 29.32 40.26 4.26
CA LYS A 479 30.24 41.40 4.43
C LYS A 479 29.59 42.71 4.03
N GLN A 480 28.79 42.72 2.96
CA GLN A 480 28.08 43.93 2.50
C GLN A 480 27.00 44.38 3.49
N ILE A 481 26.26 43.40 4.04
CA ILE A 481 25.24 43.65 5.06
C ILE A 481 25.89 44.24 6.32
N ALA A 482 26.97 43.63 6.80
CA ALA A 482 27.66 44.08 8.01
C ALA A 482 28.32 45.49 7.88
N ALA A 483 28.72 45.89 6.67
CA ALA A 483 29.35 47.17 6.40
C ALA A 483 28.35 48.31 6.09
N ALA A 484 27.06 48.02 5.94
CA ALA A 484 26.06 49.00 5.59
C ALA A 484 25.67 49.89 6.78
N ALA A 485 25.35 51.17 6.51
CA ALA A 485 24.85 52.09 7.53
C ALA A 485 23.51 51.61 8.14
N ASP A 486 22.67 50.94 7.36
CA ASP A 486 21.47 50.25 7.79
C ASP A 486 21.51 48.79 7.30
N PRO A 487 22.02 47.85 8.12
CA PRO A 487 22.15 46.45 7.76
C PRO A 487 20.79 45.77 7.46
N VAL A 488 19.71 46.14 8.13
CA VAL A 488 18.38 45.55 7.94
C VAL A 488 17.83 45.92 6.57
N ARG A 489 17.86 47.18 6.23
CA ARG A 489 17.42 47.69 4.93
C ARG A 489 18.26 47.08 3.79
N ARG A 490 19.60 47.09 3.95
CA ARG A 490 20.50 46.55 2.92
C ARG A 490 20.27 45.07 2.70
N ARG A 491 20.04 44.31 3.76
CA ARG A 491 19.65 42.88 3.67
C ARG A 491 18.37 42.71 2.84
N GLN A 492 17.33 43.50 3.10
CA GLN A 492 16.06 43.40 2.35
C GLN A 492 16.25 43.75 0.87
N GLU A 493 17.08 44.74 0.54
CA GLU A 493 17.42 45.06 -0.85
C GLU A 493 18.10 43.90 -1.54
N LEU A 494 19.13 43.30 -0.92
CA LEU A 494 19.88 42.19 -1.45
C LEU A 494 19.05 40.89 -1.61
N VAL A 495 18.12 40.66 -0.69
CA VAL A 495 17.13 39.57 -0.82
C VAL A 495 16.30 39.76 -2.09
N ARG A 496 15.75 40.96 -2.31
CA ARG A 496 14.95 41.29 -3.51
C ARG A 496 15.78 41.20 -4.81
N GLU A 497 17.04 41.66 -4.76
CA GLU A 497 17.96 41.49 -5.89
C GLU A 497 18.18 40.03 -6.22
N TYR A 498 18.45 39.18 -5.22
CA TYR A 498 18.65 37.74 -5.38
C TYR A 498 17.41 37.05 -5.92
N GLU A 499 16.21 37.35 -5.40
CA GLU A 499 14.94 36.84 -5.88
C GLU A 499 14.72 37.16 -7.36
N ARG A 500 14.88 38.42 -7.72
CA ARG A 500 14.70 38.91 -9.10
C ARG A 500 15.67 38.27 -10.07
N ASP A 501 16.93 38.12 -9.69
CA ASP A 501 18.01 37.79 -10.63
C ASP A 501 18.23 36.27 -10.76
N LEU A 502 17.85 35.48 -9.74
CA LEU A 502 18.15 34.05 -9.69
C LEU A 502 16.96 33.13 -9.39
N MET A 503 15.89 33.63 -8.76
CA MET A 503 14.81 32.78 -8.27
C MET A 503 13.53 32.83 -9.11
N ASN A 504 13.56 33.39 -10.29
CA ASN A 504 12.39 33.43 -11.17
C ASN A 504 12.40 32.25 -12.17
N PRO A 505 11.24 31.81 -12.68
CA PRO A 505 11.15 30.63 -13.56
C PRO A 505 11.89 30.81 -14.89
N PHE A 506 12.04 32.03 -15.39
CA PHE A 506 12.71 32.30 -16.66
C PHE A 506 14.20 31.94 -16.63
N VAL A 507 14.86 32.09 -15.47
CA VAL A 507 16.26 31.67 -15.31
C VAL A 507 16.41 30.17 -15.48
N ALA A 508 15.50 29.37 -14.91
CA ALA A 508 15.51 27.92 -15.07
C ALA A 508 15.21 27.49 -16.53
N ALA A 509 14.22 28.14 -17.16
CA ALA A 509 13.87 27.87 -18.56
C ALA A 509 14.99 28.25 -19.54
N GLN A 510 15.61 29.42 -19.38
CA GLN A 510 16.74 29.86 -20.21
C GLN A 510 17.96 28.92 -20.15
N ARG A 511 18.09 28.19 -19.04
CA ARG A 511 19.18 27.23 -18.82
C ARG A 511 18.78 25.79 -19.17
N GLY A 512 17.55 25.56 -19.65
CA GLY A 512 17.05 24.25 -20.04
C GLY A 512 16.73 23.30 -18.88
N HIS A 513 16.54 23.82 -17.67
CA HIS A 513 16.11 23.03 -16.51
C HIS A 513 14.58 22.87 -16.44
N VAL A 514 13.85 23.67 -17.20
CA VAL A 514 12.39 23.62 -17.36
C VAL A 514 12.12 23.75 -18.86
N ASP A 515 11.19 22.97 -19.38
CA ASP A 515 10.87 22.95 -20.83
C ASP A 515 10.03 24.15 -21.25
N ASP A 516 9.07 24.55 -20.38
CA ASP A 516 8.25 25.74 -20.62
C ASP A 516 7.68 26.31 -19.32
N ILE A 517 7.24 27.58 -19.37
CA ILE A 517 6.49 28.26 -18.33
C ILE A 517 5.06 28.37 -18.81
N ILE A 518 4.14 27.72 -18.13
CA ILE A 518 2.75 27.57 -18.55
C ILE A 518 1.79 28.39 -17.71
N ASP A 519 0.68 28.82 -18.32
CA ASP A 519 -0.47 29.33 -17.57
C ASP A 519 -1.00 28.21 -16.66
N PRO A 520 -1.18 28.44 -15.34
CA PRO A 520 -1.78 27.46 -14.44
C PRO A 520 -3.07 26.84 -14.98
N ALA A 521 -3.94 27.66 -15.61
CA ALA A 521 -5.20 27.21 -16.17
C ALA A 521 -5.04 26.18 -17.32
N ASP A 522 -3.89 26.13 -17.99
CA ASP A 522 -3.60 25.20 -19.07
C ASP A 522 -2.97 23.87 -18.60
N THR A 523 -2.73 23.71 -17.29
CA THR A 523 -2.00 22.56 -16.73
C THR A 523 -2.61 21.22 -17.17
N ARG A 524 -3.94 21.06 -17.08
CA ARG A 524 -4.63 19.84 -17.52
C ARG A 524 -4.33 19.50 -18.99
N SER A 525 -4.54 20.43 -19.89
CA SER A 525 -4.33 20.22 -21.33
C SER A 525 -2.87 19.96 -21.69
N VAL A 526 -1.92 20.59 -20.98
CA VAL A 526 -0.48 20.36 -21.13
C VAL A 526 -0.13 18.93 -20.68
N LEU A 527 -0.63 18.49 -19.53
CA LEU A 527 -0.41 17.13 -19.02
C LEU A 527 -0.95 16.08 -20.00
N ILE A 528 -2.20 16.23 -20.47
CA ILE A 528 -2.82 15.28 -21.40
C ILE A 528 -2.02 15.17 -22.70
N ARG A 529 -1.62 16.30 -23.30
CA ARG A 529 -0.77 16.29 -24.51
C ARG A 529 0.60 15.66 -24.26
N SER A 530 1.19 15.92 -23.10
CA SER A 530 2.48 15.34 -22.72
C SER A 530 2.40 13.83 -22.52
N LEU A 531 1.35 13.34 -21.87
CA LEU A 531 1.08 11.91 -21.71
C LEU A 531 0.87 11.22 -23.06
N ALA A 532 0.11 11.84 -23.96
CA ALA A 532 -0.10 11.33 -25.31
C ALA A 532 1.21 11.25 -26.11
N LEU A 533 2.09 12.26 -26.02
CA LEU A 533 3.44 12.23 -26.61
C LEU A 533 4.26 11.07 -26.07
N LEU A 534 4.23 10.87 -24.75
CA LEU A 534 5.06 9.90 -24.04
C LEU A 534 4.48 8.47 -24.01
N ALA A 535 3.28 8.25 -24.54
CA ALA A 535 2.61 6.94 -24.52
C ALA A 535 3.46 5.82 -25.15
N ALA A 536 4.30 6.15 -26.14
CA ALA A 536 5.21 5.22 -26.79
C ALA A 536 6.62 5.19 -26.18
N LYS A 537 6.85 5.86 -25.05
CA LYS A 537 8.16 5.88 -24.40
C LYS A 537 8.70 4.47 -24.18
N ARG A 538 9.98 4.29 -24.48
CA ARG A 538 10.74 3.07 -24.18
C ARG A 538 11.99 3.47 -23.44
N ALA A 539 12.11 3.05 -22.18
CA ALA A 539 13.30 3.26 -21.38
C ALA A 539 14.05 1.93 -21.28
N ALA A 540 15.28 1.90 -21.77
CA ALA A 540 16.18 0.76 -21.61
C ALA A 540 17.16 1.08 -20.47
N GLY A 541 16.98 0.43 -19.33
CA GLY A 541 17.97 0.45 -18.26
C GLY A 541 19.13 -0.52 -18.52
N PRO A 542 20.22 -0.42 -17.76
CA PRO A 542 21.31 -1.40 -17.84
C PRO A 542 20.80 -2.79 -17.41
N VAL A 543 21.32 -3.84 -18.08
CA VAL A 543 21.01 -5.22 -17.70
C VAL A 543 21.59 -5.50 -16.32
N ARG A 544 20.75 -5.83 -15.35
CA ARG A 544 21.13 -6.14 -13.97
C ARG A 544 20.14 -7.14 -13.35
N LYS A 545 20.53 -7.85 -12.30
CA LYS A 545 19.62 -8.76 -11.59
C LYS A 545 18.47 -7.98 -10.91
N HIS A 546 18.80 -6.90 -10.25
CA HIS A 546 17.89 -5.94 -9.61
C HIS A 546 18.69 -4.70 -9.19
N GLY A 547 18.01 -3.60 -8.85
CA GLY A 547 18.63 -2.44 -8.22
C GLY A 547 19.03 -2.73 -6.78
N ASN A 548 20.03 -2.00 -6.26
CA ASN A 548 20.39 -2.03 -4.83
C ASN A 548 19.90 -0.74 -4.17
N ILE A 549 18.59 -0.69 -3.96
CA ILE A 549 17.95 0.47 -3.32
C ILE A 549 18.41 0.59 -1.86
N PRO A 550 18.65 1.80 -1.32
CA PRO A 550 19.01 1.99 0.09
C PRO A 550 17.80 1.68 0.99
N LEU A 551 17.68 0.42 1.45
CA LEU A 551 16.58 -0.08 2.28
C LEU A 551 16.64 0.41 3.73
#